data_d4f9df3d1d67be751233e85a34f35325
#
_entry.id   d4f9df3d1d67be751233e85a34f35325
#
_cell.length_a   1.000
_cell.length_b   1.000
_cell.length_c   1.000
_cell.angle_alpha   90.00
_cell.angle_beta   90.00
_cell.angle_gamma   90.00
#
_symmetry.space_group_name_H-M   'P 1'
#
loop_
_entity.id
_entity.type
_entity.pdbx_description
1 polymer ?
#
loop_
_entity_poly.entity_id
_entity_poly.type
_entity_poly.pdbx_seq_one_letter_code
_entity_poly.pdbx_strand_id
1 'polypeptide(L)'
;MKIKTVLAAGLTTLVMAGAASAEQVKIGIAAEPYPPFASLDASGTWVGWEVEVIDAVCAAAKLDCVITPVAWDGIIPSLTGQQIDAIMASMSITEERLKTIDFSDAYYNTPAVIVADKSMNIEPTPASLAGKIIGIQASTIHQAYANAYFGDAAEIRVYQTQDEANQDLFAGRIDATQADSIAMADFVGSDAGACCEIKGPVANDVTILGKGVGAGIRKGDDALRESLNAGIAAILADGTHAAITARYFTTSIYSE
;
A
#
# COMPACT_ATOMS: atom_id res chain seq x y z
N MET A 1 61.13 -56.61 -29.12
CA MET A 1 60.25 -56.40 -28.01
C MET A 1 59.74 -54.95 -28.12
N LYS A 2 58.48 -54.76 -28.55
CA LYS A 2 57.90 -53.44 -28.84
C LYS A 2 56.97 -53.07 -27.70
N ILE A 3 57.32 -52.01 -26.96
CA ILE A 3 56.53 -51.46 -25.90
C ILE A 3 55.50 -50.53 -26.50
N LYS A 4 54.21 -50.79 -26.28
CA LYS A 4 53.12 -49.93 -26.69
C LYS A 4 52.76 -49.05 -25.49
N THR A 5 53.01 -47.75 -25.63
CA THR A 5 52.56 -46.72 -24.66
C THR A 5 51.10 -46.40 -24.95
N VAL A 6 50.22 -46.59 -23.93
CA VAL A 6 48.80 -46.20 -23.99
C VAL A 6 48.70 -44.84 -23.33
N LEU A 7 48.36 -43.80 -24.09
CA LEU A 7 47.98 -42.50 -23.57
C LEU A 7 46.51 -42.54 -23.13
N ALA A 8 46.24 -42.37 -21.84
CA ALA A 8 44.88 -42.18 -21.34
C ALA A 8 44.58 -40.66 -21.37
N ALA A 9 43.69 -40.25 -22.22
CA ALA A 9 43.15 -38.88 -22.24
C ALA A 9 42.06 -38.75 -21.18
N GLY A 10 42.36 -38.03 -20.10
CA GLY A 10 41.39 -37.68 -19.08
C GLY A 10 40.51 -36.53 -19.56
N LEU A 11 39.21 -36.82 -19.75
CA LEU A 11 38.20 -35.85 -20.09
C LEU A 11 37.72 -35.15 -18.80
N THR A 12 38.23 -33.94 -18.52
CA THR A 12 37.78 -33.13 -17.38
C THR A 12 36.50 -32.38 -17.79
N THR A 13 35.34 -32.86 -17.36
CA THR A 13 34.07 -32.17 -17.53
C THR A 13 34.02 -30.98 -16.55
N LEU A 14 34.16 -29.77 -17.06
CA LEU A 14 33.97 -28.52 -16.33
C LEU A 14 32.46 -28.32 -16.16
N VAL A 15 31.95 -28.62 -14.95
CA VAL A 15 30.56 -28.28 -14.56
C VAL A 15 30.52 -26.77 -14.32
N MET A 16 30.05 -26.01 -15.31
CA MET A 16 29.65 -24.62 -15.06
C MET A 16 28.39 -24.64 -14.21
N ALA A 17 28.54 -24.39 -12.90
CA ALA A 17 27.44 -23.99 -12.06
C ALA A 17 26.99 -22.61 -12.53
N GLY A 18 25.95 -22.55 -13.37
CA GLY A 18 25.27 -21.33 -13.70
C GLY A 18 24.71 -20.76 -12.40
N ALA A 19 25.20 -19.60 -11.96
CA ALA A 19 24.50 -18.81 -10.96
C ALA A 19 23.14 -18.47 -11.55
N ALA A 20 22.08 -19.14 -11.10
CA ALA A 20 20.72 -18.70 -11.33
C ALA A 20 20.63 -17.32 -10.68
N SER A 21 20.60 -16.26 -11.48
CA SER A 21 20.18 -14.95 -10.99
C SER A 21 18.77 -15.15 -10.47
N ALA A 22 18.55 -14.90 -9.18
CA ALA A 22 17.19 -14.84 -8.65
C ALA A 22 16.44 -13.80 -9.48
N GLU A 23 15.28 -14.17 -10.02
CA GLU A 23 14.42 -13.25 -10.74
C GLU A 23 13.98 -12.15 -9.77
N GLN A 24 14.10 -10.88 -10.18
CA GLN A 24 13.71 -9.75 -9.33
C GLN A 24 12.20 -9.76 -9.12
N VAL A 25 11.80 -9.59 -7.87
CA VAL A 25 10.39 -9.45 -7.48
C VAL A 25 9.99 -7.98 -7.60
N LYS A 26 9.12 -7.66 -8.54
CA LYS A 26 8.62 -6.30 -8.77
C LYS A 26 7.49 -6.00 -7.79
N ILE A 27 7.79 -5.14 -6.81
CA ILE A 27 6.80 -4.68 -5.84
C ILE A 27 6.13 -3.41 -6.38
N GLY A 28 4.85 -3.52 -6.75
CA GLY A 28 4.04 -2.40 -7.18
C GLY A 28 3.68 -1.49 -6.02
N ILE A 29 4.00 -0.20 -6.14
CA ILE A 29 3.51 0.87 -5.28
C ILE A 29 2.64 1.82 -6.10
N ALA A 30 1.79 2.64 -5.45
CA ALA A 30 1.08 3.70 -6.17
C ALA A 30 2.08 4.74 -6.72
N ALA A 31 1.91 5.13 -7.99
CA ALA A 31 2.75 6.18 -8.60
C ALA A 31 2.40 7.58 -8.04
N GLU A 32 1.20 7.71 -7.47
CA GLU A 32 0.73 8.90 -6.79
C GLU A 32 1.32 8.96 -5.38
N PRO A 33 1.88 10.09 -4.95
CA PRO A 33 2.36 10.26 -3.58
C PRO A 33 1.25 10.03 -2.55
N TYR A 34 1.56 9.27 -1.52
CA TYR A 34 0.67 9.02 -0.38
C TYR A 34 1.46 9.11 0.93
N PRO A 35 1.92 10.32 1.30
CA PRO A 35 2.71 10.48 2.51
C PRO A 35 1.86 10.20 3.79
N PRO A 36 2.49 9.71 4.86
CA PRO A 36 3.91 9.41 5.01
C PRO A 36 4.31 7.99 4.59
N PHE A 37 3.43 7.25 3.88
CA PHE A 37 3.64 5.86 3.47
C PHE A 37 4.62 5.75 2.30
N ALA A 38 4.36 6.45 1.21
CA ALA A 38 5.23 6.48 0.03
C ALA A 38 5.17 7.84 -0.68
N SER A 39 6.32 8.44 -0.96
CA SER A 39 6.46 9.67 -1.73
C SER A 39 7.85 9.76 -2.34
N LEU A 40 8.03 10.65 -3.32
CA LEU A 40 9.35 10.95 -3.87
C LEU A 40 10.04 12.01 -3.03
N ASP A 41 11.31 11.79 -2.71
CA ASP A 41 12.16 12.83 -2.15
C ASP A 41 12.67 13.81 -3.24
N ALA A 42 13.45 14.82 -2.84
CA ALA A 42 13.99 15.82 -3.76
C ALA A 42 14.96 15.24 -4.82
N SER A 43 15.46 14.02 -4.61
CA SER A 43 16.33 13.32 -5.58
C SER A 43 15.54 12.45 -6.57
N GLY A 44 14.22 12.30 -6.36
CA GLY A 44 13.36 11.41 -7.13
C GLY A 44 13.41 9.96 -6.65
N THR A 45 13.88 9.73 -5.42
CA THR A 45 13.89 8.40 -4.78
C THR A 45 12.61 8.19 -3.98
N TRP A 46 12.02 7.00 -4.07
CA TRP A 46 10.89 6.64 -3.24
C TRP A 46 11.31 6.47 -1.79
N VAL A 47 10.60 7.14 -0.89
CA VAL A 47 10.82 7.14 0.55
C VAL A 47 9.49 7.08 1.30
N GLY A 48 9.51 6.71 2.55
CA GLY A 48 8.34 6.66 3.42
C GLY A 48 8.27 5.37 4.22
N TRP A 49 7.30 5.32 5.13
CA TRP A 49 7.13 4.20 6.04
C TRP A 49 6.97 2.87 5.31
N GLU A 50 6.10 2.83 4.30
CA GLU A 50 5.79 1.58 3.58
C GLU A 50 6.97 1.15 2.69
N VAL A 51 7.71 2.11 2.13
CA VAL A 51 8.93 1.83 1.37
C VAL A 51 9.97 1.12 2.25
N GLU A 52 10.18 1.60 3.47
CA GLU A 52 11.10 0.96 4.41
C GLU A 52 10.60 -0.41 4.90
N VAL A 53 9.28 -0.58 5.04
CA VAL A 53 8.67 -1.89 5.34
C VAL A 53 8.87 -2.87 4.18
N ILE A 54 8.68 -2.42 2.92
CA ILE A 54 8.97 -3.25 1.73
C ILE A 54 10.42 -3.75 1.76
N ASP A 55 11.38 -2.85 1.96
CA ASP A 55 12.80 -3.20 2.01
C ASP A 55 13.09 -4.22 3.12
N ALA A 56 12.51 -4.00 4.31
CA ALA A 56 12.71 -4.89 5.46
C ALA A 56 12.07 -6.28 5.23
N VAL A 57 10.84 -6.34 4.70
CA VAL A 57 10.15 -7.59 4.36
C VAL A 57 10.93 -8.36 3.30
N CYS A 58 11.36 -7.70 2.23
CA CYS A 58 12.13 -8.33 1.16
C CYS A 58 13.47 -8.87 1.66
N ALA A 59 14.17 -8.09 2.49
CA ALA A 59 15.44 -8.55 3.09
C ALA A 59 15.24 -9.78 4.00
N ALA A 60 14.20 -9.76 4.85
CA ALA A 60 13.88 -10.88 5.74
C ALA A 60 13.42 -12.13 4.96
N ALA A 61 12.66 -11.96 3.89
CA ALA A 61 12.23 -13.02 2.98
C ALA A 61 13.35 -13.49 2.02
N LYS A 62 14.51 -12.82 1.98
CA LYS A 62 15.62 -13.06 1.04
C LYS A 62 15.20 -12.95 -0.43
N LEU A 63 14.31 -12.01 -0.71
CA LEU A 63 13.87 -11.67 -2.06
C LEU A 63 14.71 -10.50 -2.59
N ASP A 64 15.03 -10.52 -3.90
CA ASP A 64 15.60 -9.38 -4.62
C ASP A 64 14.45 -8.53 -5.15
N CYS A 65 14.00 -7.56 -4.37
CA CYS A 65 12.84 -6.74 -4.72
C CYS A 65 13.25 -5.45 -5.44
N VAL A 66 12.37 -5.01 -6.35
CA VAL A 66 12.47 -3.71 -7.00
C VAL A 66 11.13 -2.98 -6.92
N ILE A 67 11.13 -1.76 -6.41
CA ILE A 67 9.95 -0.90 -6.38
C ILE A 67 9.57 -0.49 -7.80
N THR A 68 8.31 -0.73 -8.16
CA THR A 68 7.77 -0.47 -9.49
C THR A 68 6.51 0.39 -9.35
N PRO A 69 6.58 1.71 -9.60
CA PRO A 69 5.44 2.59 -9.51
C PRO A 69 4.40 2.29 -10.60
N VAL A 70 3.12 2.23 -10.21
CA VAL A 70 1.97 1.98 -11.10
C VAL A 70 0.82 2.88 -10.66
N ALA A 71 0.10 3.49 -11.60
CA ALA A 71 -1.09 4.26 -11.25
C ALA A 71 -2.07 3.42 -10.42
N TRP A 72 -2.62 4.00 -9.36
CA TRP A 72 -3.44 3.28 -8.37
C TRP A 72 -4.61 2.53 -9.00
N ASP A 73 -5.35 3.16 -9.92
CA ASP A 73 -6.50 2.55 -10.60
C ASP A 73 -6.12 1.38 -11.53
N GLY A 74 -4.84 1.32 -11.96
CA GLY A 74 -4.26 0.27 -12.80
C GLY A 74 -3.46 -0.80 -12.04
N ILE A 75 -3.31 -0.70 -10.70
CA ILE A 75 -2.34 -1.54 -9.98
C ILE A 75 -2.77 -3.01 -9.90
N ILE A 76 -4.05 -3.32 -9.67
CA ILE A 76 -4.57 -4.70 -9.70
C ILE A 76 -4.50 -5.29 -11.11
N PRO A 77 -4.94 -4.60 -12.19
CA PRO A 77 -4.67 -5.01 -13.56
C PRO A 77 -3.20 -5.29 -13.88
N SER A 78 -2.28 -4.47 -13.38
CA SER A 78 -0.83 -4.67 -13.57
C SER A 78 -0.33 -5.94 -12.88
N LEU A 79 -0.85 -6.26 -11.70
CA LEU A 79 -0.54 -7.50 -10.98
C LEU A 79 -1.06 -8.72 -11.76
N THR A 80 -2.33 -8.73 -12.15
CA THR A 80 -2.93 -9.84 -12.90
C THR A 80 -2.33 -9.98 -14.29
N GLY A 81 -1.88 -8.87 -14.90
CA GLY A 81 -1.17 -8.81 -16.17
C GLY A 81 0.33 -9.12 -16.10
N GLN A 82 0.85 -9.51 -14.91
CA GLN A 82 2.26 -9.88 -14.69
C GLN A 82 3.27 -8.76 -14.99
N GLN A 83 2.85 -7.51 -14.88
CA GLN A 83 3.75 -6.35 -14.97
C GLN A 83 4.49 -6.10 -13.66
N ILE A 84 3.84 -6.46 -12.54
CA ILE A 84 4.37 -6.48 -11.18
C ILE A 84 4.07 -7.85 -10.55
N ASP A 85 4.77 -8.21 -9.48
CA ASP A 85 4.65 -9.53 -8.83
C ASP A 85 3.88 -9.49 -7.53
N ALA A 86 3.97 -8.38 -6.80
CA ALA A 86 3.14 -8.09 -5.62
C ALA A 86 2.78 -6.61 -5.57
N ILE A 87 1.74 -6.27 -4.82
CA ILE A 87 1.33 -4.89 -4.53
C ILE A 87 1.58 -4.63 -3.04
N MET A 88 2.40 -3.61 -2.71
CA MET A 88 2.48 -3.06 -1.36
C MET A 88 2.30 -1.54 -1.48
N ALA A 89 1.06 -1.10 -1.36
CA ALA A 89 0.61 0.25 -1.68
C ALA A 89 -0.59 0.65 -0.81
N SER A 90 -0.51 0.44 0.49
CA SER A 90 -1.60 0.73 1.44
C SER A 90 -2.93 0.07 1.05
N MET A 91 -2.86 -1.13 0.45
CA MET A 91 -4.02 -1.83 -0.09
C MET A 91 -4.72 -2.69 0.97
N SER A 92 -5.92 -2.29 1.38
CA SER A 92 -6.73 -3.04 2.34
C SER A 92 -7.20 -4.39 1.79
N ILE A 93 -7.18 -5.41 2.64
CA ILE A 93 -7.69 -6.75 2.38
C ILE A 93 -9.21 -6.72 2.47
N THR A 94 -9.91 -6.74 1.33
CA THR A 94 -11.37 -6.75 1.25
C THR A 94 -11.89 -7.99 0.53
N GLU A 95 -13.13 -8.38 0.83
CA GLU A 95 -13.78 -9.51 0.15
C GLU A 95 -13.91 -9.27 -1.37
N GLU A 96 -14.10 -8.01 -1.79
CA GLU A 96 -14.19 -7.66 -3.21
C GLU A 96 -12.85 -7.90 -3.93
N ARG A 97 -11.75 -7.42 -3.35
CA ARG A 97 -10.40 -7.62 -3.90
C ARG A 97 -9.97 -9.09 -3.90
N LEU A 98 -10.37 -9.83 -2.85
CA LEU A 98 -10.14 -11.27 -2.75
C LEU A 98 -10.82 -12.10 -3.84
N LYS A 99 -11.78 -11.56 -4.59
CA LYS A 99 -12.33 -12.25 -5.79
C LYS A 99 -11.32 -12.29 -6.93
N THR A 100 -10.42 -11.31 -7.02
CA THR A 100 -9.49 -11.12 -8.15
C THR A 100 -8.04 -11.47 -7.81
N ILE A 101 -7.59 -11.14 -6.60
CA ILE A 101 -6.21 -11.36 -6.13
C ILE A 101 -6.22 -12.04 -4.76
N ASP A 102 -5.09 -12.59 -4.35
CA ASP A 102 -4.84 -13.05 -2.99
C ASP A 102 -4.04 -12.00 -2.20
N PHE A 103 -3.91 -12.19 -0.91
CA PHE A 103 -3.17 -11.29 -0.03
C PHE A 103 -2.25 -12.06 0.92
N SER A 104 -1.20 -11.39 1.37
CA SER A 104 -0.44 -11.77 2.56
C SER A 104 -1.28 -11.59 3.83
N ASP A 105 -0.71 -11.94 4.97
CA ASP A 105 -1.16 -11.46 6.26
C ASP A 105 -1.06 -9.93 6.32
N ALA A 106 -1.92 -9.31 7.14
CA ALA A 106 -1.89 -7.86 7.30
C ALA A 106 -0.61 -7.42 8.03
N TYR A 107 0.00 -6.32 7.57
CA TYR A 107 1.18 -5.75 8.24
C TYR A 107 0.91 -4.39 8.89
N TYR A 108 -0.26 -3.76 8.63
CA TYR A 108 -0.77 -2.63 9.41
C TYR A 108 -2.29 -2.44 9.19
N ASN A 109 -2.87 -1.51 9.96
CA ASN A 109 -4.25 -1.06 9.79
C ASN A 109 -4.41 0.39 10.26
N THR A 110 -5.26 1.15 9.57
CA THR A 110 -5.63 2.52 9.96
C THR A 110 -7.12 2.72 9.81
N PRO A 111 -7.79 3.47 10.71
CA PRO A 111 -9.19 3.83 10.51
C PRO A 111 -9.33 4.82 9.35
N ALA A 112 -10.47 4.75 8.63
CA ALA A 112 -10.87 5.77 7.69
C ALA A 112 -11.50 6.96 8.45
N VAL A 113 -11.13 8.18 8.05
CA VAL A 113 -11.58 9.42 8.72
C VAL A 113 -12.15 10.42 7.72
N ILE A 114 -13.02 11.29 8.21
CA ILE A 114 -13.46 12.49 7.50
C ILE A 114 -12.58 13.67 7.91
N VAL A 115 -12.12 14.44 6.93
CA VAL A 115 -11.43 15.73 7.11
C VAL A 115 -12.25 16.82 6.46
N ALA A 116 -12.38 17.96 7.15
CA ALA A 116 -13.06 19.15 6.66
C ALA A 116 -12.44 20.41 7.22
N ASP A 117 -12.84 21.59 6.74
CA ASP A 117 -12.42 22.87 7.29
C ASP A 117 -12.75 22.95 8.79
N LYS A 118 -11.84 23.56 9.58
CA LYS A 118 -11.96 23.73 11.03
C LYS A 118 -13.24 24.44 11.44
N SER A 119 -13.73 25.40 10.64
CA SER A 119 -14.93 26.15 10.91
C SER A 119 -16.23 25.37 10.70
N MET A 120 -16.16 24.24 9.99
CA MET A 120 -17.33 23.40 9.70
C MET A 120 -17.61 22.46 10.88
N ASN A 121 -18.83 22.49 11.41
CA ASN A 121 -19.27 21.52 12.41
C ASN A 121 -19.85 20.29 11.70
N ILE A 122 -18.97 19.37 11.30
CA ILE A 122 -19.31 18.14 10.59
C ILE A 122 -18.95 16.93 11.47
N GLU A 123 -19.84 15.96 11.50
CA GLU A 123 -19.61 14.61 12.03
C GLU A 123 -19.58 13.61 10.87
N PRO A 124 -18.85 12.46 10.97
CA PRO A 124 -18.81 11.44 9.92
C PRO A 124 -20.10 10.61 9.87
N THR A 125 -21.23 11.27 9.68
CA THR A 125 -22.57 10.67 9.61
C THR A 125 -23.34 11.17 8.37
N PRO A 126 -24.23 10.33 7.78
CA PRO A 126 -25.03 10.75 6.63
C PRO A 126 -25.84 12.04 6.89
N ALA A 127 -26.37 12.19 8.09
CA ALA A 127 -27.17 13.35 8.46
C ALA A 127 -26.34 14.64 8.49
N SER A 128 -25.13 14.59 9.04
CA SER A 128 -24.23 15.76 9.12
C SER A 128 -23.61 16.11 7.76
N LEU A 129 -23.41 15.10 6.89
CA LEU A 129 -22.86 15.28 5.55
C LEU A 129 -23.92 15.58 4.48
N ALA A 130 -25.20 15.67 4.86
CA ALA A 130 -26.29 15.92 3.90
C ALA A 130 -26.08 17.25 3.14
N GLY A 131 -26.17 17.18 1.81
CA GLY A 131 -25.98 18.30 0.89
C GLY A 131 -24.52 18.79 0.78
N LYS A 132 -23.55 18.05 1.33
CA LYS A 132 -22.12 18.34 1.23
C LYS A 132 -21.50 17.66 0.02
N ILE A 133 -20.35 18.18 -0.42
CA ILE A 133 -19.51 17.59 -1.46
C ILE A 133 -18.33 16.92 -0.79
N ILE A 134 -18.22 15.59 -0.96
CA ILE A 134 -17.14 14.77 -0.39
C ILE A 134 -16.19 14.34 -1.51
N GLY A 135 -14.93 14.77 -1.45
CA GLY A 135 -13.88 14.36 -2.38
C GLY A 135 -13.27 13.02 -1.99
N ILE A 136 -13.15 12.10 -2.95
CA ILE A 136 -12.67 10.74 -2.70
C ILE A 136 -11.76 10.30 -3.85
N GLN A 137 -10.66 9.62 -3.53
CA GLN A 137 -9.84 8.98 -4.55
C GLN A 137 -10.55 7.77 -5.17
N ALA A 138 -10.47 7.65 -6.51
CA ALA A 138 -11.05 6.57 -7.30
C ALA A 138 -10.53 5.18 -6.88
N SER A 139 -11.35 4.14 -7.04
CA SER A 139 -10.98 2.73 -6.86
C SER A 139 -10.49 2.38 -5.44
N THR A 140 -10.84 3.20 -4.44
CA THR A 140 -10.47 2.98 -3.02
C THR A 140 -11.63 2.38 -2.23
N ILE A 141 -11.30 1.84 -1.06
CA ILE A 141 -12.28 1.45 -0.03
C ILE A 141 -13.09 2.66 0.44
N HIS A 142 -12.48 3.86 0.43
CA HIS A 142 -13.12 5.10 0.81
C HIS A 142 -14.22 5.48 -0.17
N GLN A 143 -13.99 5.29 -1.49
CA GLN A 143 -15.02 5.49 -2.50
C GLN A 143 -16.19 4.50 -2.32
N ALA A 144 -15.88 3.22 -2.09
CA ALA A 144 -16.91 2.22 -1.86
C ALA A 144 -17.73 2.55 -0.61
N TYR A 145 -17.07 2.95 0.49
CA TYR A 145 -17.72 3.34 1.73
C TYR A 145 -18.58 4.59 1.56
N ALA A 146 -18.02 5.65 0.97
CA ALA A 146 -18.75 6.90 0.77
C ALA A 146 -19.99 6.71 -0.10
N ASN A 147 -19.90 5.92 -1.17
CA ASN A 147 -21.06 5.58 -2.00
C ASN A 147 -22.13 4.81 -1.22
N ALA A 148 -21.71 3.85 -0.37
CA ALA A 148 -22.66 3.01 0.36
C ALA A 148 -23.36 3.76 1.51
N TYR A 149 -22.64 4.66 2.18
CA TYR A 149 -23.14 5.28 3.42
C TYR A 149 -23.52 6.74 3.26
N PHE A 150 -22.91 7.47 2.33
CA PHE A 150 -23.11 8.91 2.17
C PHE A 150 -23.74 9.28 0.82
N GLY A 151 -23.71 8.38 -0.18
CA GLY A 151 -24.14 8.68 -1.56
C GLY A 151 -25.59 9.15 -1.72
N ASP A 152 -26.50 8.73 -0.83
CA ASP A 152 -27.88 9.20 -0.83
C ASP A 152 -28.06 10.59 -0.20
N ALA A 153 -27.09 11.04 0.62
CA ALA A 153 -27.17 12.28 1.37
C ALA A 153 -26.23 13.38 0.83
N ALA A 154 -25.09 13.01 0.27
CA ALA A 154 -24.01 13.89 -0.15
C ALA A 154 -23.63 13.67 -1.62
N GLU A 155 -23.04 14.69 -2.27
CA GLU A 155 -22.38 14.53 -3.57
C GLU A 155 -21.02 13.87 -3.36
N ILE A 156 -20.78 12.72 -3.99
CA ILE A 156 -19.47 12.07 -3.99
C ILE A 156 -18.71 12.50 -5.24
N ARG A 157 -17.65 13.31 -5.05
CA ARG A 157 -16.78 13.77 -6.14
C ARG A 157 -15.52 12.92 -6.17
N VAL A 158 -15.30 12.26 -7.31
CA VAL A 158 -14.20 11.30 -7.47
C VAL A 158 -13.03 11.99 -8.14
N TYR A 159 -11.83 11.76 -7.59
CA TYR A 159 -10.52 12.26 -8.04
C TYR A 159 -9.60 11.10 -8.40
N GLN A 160 -8.62 11.34 -9.25
CA GLN A 160 -7.62 10.31 -9.56
C GLN A 160 -6.66 10.09 -8.40
N THR A 161 -6.32 11.15 -7.67
CA THR A 161 -5.40 11.11 -6.55
C THR A 161 -6.03 11.67 -5.27
N GLN A 162 -5.54 11.25 -4.11
CA GLN A 162 -5.95 11.87 -2.84
C GLN A 162 -5.48 13.32 -2.75
N ASP A 163 -4.32 13.63 -3.35
CA ASP A 163 -3.78 14.99 -3.35
C ASP A 163 -4.68 15.99 -4.10
N GLU A 164 -5.27 15.58 -5.23
CA GLU A 164 -6.28 16.40 -5.94
C GLU A 164 -7.50 16.70 -5.04
N ALA A 165 -8.01 15.72 -4.32
CA ALA A 165 -9.09 15.92 -3.36
C ALA A 165 -8.68 16.87 -2.22
N ASN A 166 -7.45 16.72 -1.70
CA ASN A 166 -6.90 17.59 -0.67
C ASN A 166 -6.76 19.04 -1.14
N GLN A 167 -6.29 19.26 -2.37
CA GLN A 167 -6.19 20.58 -2.99
C GLN A 167 -7.56 21.24 -3.18
N ASP A 168 -8.57 20.46 -3.58
CA ASP A 168 -9.93 20.96 -3.74
C ASP A 168 -10.58 21.26 -2.38
N LEU A 169 -10.25 20.50 -1.33
CA LEU A 169 -10.68 20.80 0.03
C LEU A 169 -10.06 22.12 0.52
N PHE A 170 -8.74 22.28 0.37
CA PHE A 170 -8.04 23.54 0.71
C PHE A 170 -8.60 24.74 -0.02
N ALA A 171 -8.95 24.58 -1.28
CA ALA A 171 -9.53 25.64 -2.12
C ALA A 171 -11.02 25.88 -1.87
N GLY A 172 -11.67 25.12 -0.98
CA GLY A 172 -13.11 25.23 -0.68
C GLY A 172 -14.01 24.79 -1.84
N ARG A 173 -13.53 23.96 -2.76
CA ARG A 173 -14.32 23.41 -3.88
C ARG A 173 -15.08 22.14 -3.51
N ILE A 174 -14.70 21.51 -2.41
CA ILE A 174 -15.41 20.43 -1.71
C ILE A 174 -15.51 20.75 -0.23
N ASP A 175 -16.45 20.14 0.47
CA ASP A 175 -16.70 20.38 1.89
C ASP A 175 -15.89 19.45 2.80
N ALA A 176 -15.62 18.23 2.32
CA ALA A 176 -14.90 17.20 3.08
C ALA A 176 -14.16 16.24 2.16
N THR A 177 -13.21 15.48 2.73
CA THR A 177 -12.59 14.31 2.09
C THR A 177 -12.55 13.15 3.08
N GLN A 178 -12.48 11.92 2.55
CA GLN A 178 -12.33 10.69 3.34
C GLN A 178 -11.11 9.91 2.86
N ALA A 179 -10.20 9.58 3.78
CA ALA A 179 -9.05 8.72 3.53
C ALA A 179 -8.56 8.07 4.83
N ASP A 180 -7.41 7.40 4.79
CA ASP A 180 -6.76 6.81 5.95
C ASP A 180 -6.33 7.87 6.96
N SER A 181 -6.55 7.59 8.24
CA SER A 181 -6.30 8.54 9.33
C SER A 181 -4.86 9.04 9.38
N ILE A 182 -3.88 8.20 9.06
CA ILE A 182 -2.46 8.55 9.10
C ILE A 182 -2.11 9.53 7.96
N ALA A 183 -2.54 9.23 6.73
CA ALA A 183 -2.34 10.13 5.60
C ALA A 183 -3.05 11.47 5.83
N MET A 184 -4.23 11.44 6.43
CA MET A 184 -4.97 12.66 6.74
C MET A 184 -4.34 13.43 7.91
N ALA A 185 -3.72 12.77 8.89
CA ALA A 185 -2.97 13.44 9.95
C ALA A 185 -1.74 14.17 9.39
N ASP A 186 -1.02 13.56 8.44
CA ASP A 186 0.07 14.20 7.73
C ASP A 186 -0.40 15.42 6.94
N PHE A 187 -1.49 15.28 6.18
CA PHE A 187 -2.07 16.38 5.42
C PHE A 187 -2.47 17.57 6.32
N VAL A 188 -3.26 17.36 7.38
CA VAL A 188 -3.71 18.45 8.26
C VAL A 188 -2.58 19.06 9.09
N GLY A 189 -1.46 18.35 9.24
CA GLY A 189 -0.22 18.83 9.84
C GLY A 189 0.64 19.68 8.90
N SER A 190 0.37 19.68 7.61
CA SER A 190 1.08 20.43 6.60
C SER A 190 0.52 21.84 6.38
N ASP A 191 1.28 22.70 5.71
CA ASP A 191 0.80 24.04 5.32
C ASP A 191 -0.44 23.95 4.41
N ALA A 192 -0.49 22.96 3.52
CA ALA A 192 -1.63 22.72 2.62
C ALA A 192 -2.90 22.29 3.35
N GLY A 193 -2.76 21.60 4.48
CA GLY A 193 -3.87 21.15 5.31
C GLY A 193 -4.19 22.06 6.51
N ALA A 194 -3.51 23.22 6.65
CA ALA A 194 -3.63 24.09 7.80
C ALA A 194 -5.05 24.66 8.05
N CYS A 195 -5.90 24.70 7.01
CA CYS A 195 -7.33 25.09 7.12
C CYS A 195 -8.17 24.06 7.89
N CYS A 196 -7.74 22.83 7.89
CA CYS A 196 -8.57 21.65 8.04
C CYS A 196 -8.22 20.86 9.31
N GLU A 197 -9.11 19.98 9.72
CA GLU A 197 -8.93 19.06 10.83
C GLU A 197 -9.64 17.73 10.57
N ILE A 198 -9.21 16.69 11.26
CA ILE A 198 -9.90 15.40 11.29
C ILE A 198 -11.17 15.55 12.13
N LYS A 199 -12.33 15.31 11.51
CA LYS A 199 -13.65 15.38 12.15
C LYS A 199 -14.03 14.11 12.89
N GLY A 200 -13.32 13.03 12.65
CA GLY A 200 -13.48 11.74 13.32
C GLY A 200 -13.45 10.56 12.38
N PRO A 201 -13.38 9.34 12.94
CA PRO A 201 -13.45 8.11 12.16
C PRO A 201 -14.87 7.86 11.66
N VAL A 202 -14.99 7.28 10.47
CA VAL A 202 -16.26 6.73 10.00
C VAL A 202 -16.61 5.46 10.77
N ALA A 203 -17.89 5.06 10.77
CA ALA A 203 -18.29 3.79 11.38
C ALA A 203 -17.57 2.62 10.69
N ASN A 204 -17.04 1.69 11.49
CA ASN A 204 -16.29 0.58 10.93
C ASN A 204 -17.24 -0.40 10.21
N ASP A 205 -16.94 -0.66 8.94
CA ASP A 205 -17.54 -1.76 8.16
C ASP A 205 -16.41 -2.59 7.56
N VAL A 206 -16.10 -3.69 8.20
CA VAL A 206 -15.00 -4.57 7.80
C VAL A 206 -15.21 -5.20 6.41
N THR A 207 -16.45 -5.28 5.93
CA THR A 207 -16.76 -5.80 4.60
C THR A 207 -16.25 -4.86 3.51
N ILE A 208 -16.38 -3.54 3.74
CA ILE A 208 -15.98 -2.50 2.79
C ILE A 208 -14.56 -2.01 3.08
N LEU A 209 -14.27 -1.67 4.35
CA LEU A 209 -12.98 -1.08 4.75
C LEU A 209 -11.87 -2.11 4.87
N GLY A 210 -12.23 -3.40 4.99
CA GLY A 210 -11.26 -4.50 5.05
C GLY A 210 -10.77 -4.82 6.45
N LYS A 211 -9.83 -5.79 6.50
CA LYS A 211 -9.27 -6.36 7.74
C LYS A 211 -7.82 -5.93 8.00
N GLY A 212 -7.44 -4.76 7.50
CA GLY A 212 -6.06 -4.28 7.49
C GLY A 212 -5.45 -4.31 6.11
N VAL A 213 -4.23 -3.84 6.01
CA VAL A 213 -3.44 -3.72 4.77
C VAL A 213 -2.51 -4.91 4.64
N GLY A 214 -2.52 -5.55 3.48
CA GLY A 214 -1.65 -6.68 3.15
C GLY A 214 -1.03 -6.53 1.76
N ALA A 215 0.01 -7.32 1.49
CA ALA A 215 0.58 -7.38 0.14
C ALA A 215 -0.39 -8.12 -0.79
N GLY A 216 -0.83 -7.46 -1.88
CA GLY A 216 -1.65 -8.07 -2.92
C GLY A 216 -0.79 -8.98 -3.81
N ILE A 217 -1.30 -10.18 -4.12
CA ILE A 217 -0.54 -11.23 -4.82
C ILE A 217 -1.47 -11.86 -5.86
N ARG A 218 -0.93 -12.31 -6.99
CA ARG A 218 -1.71 -13.06 -7.97
C ARG A 218 -2.32 -14.31 -7.35
N LYS A 219 -3.54 -14.63 -7.74
CA LYS A 219 -4.18 -15.87 -7.30
C LYS A 219 -3.35 -17.10 -7.66
N GLY A 220 -3.14 -17.95 -6.63
CA GLY A 220 -2.38 -19.20 -6.78
C GLY A 220 -0.86 -19.03 -6.75
N ASP A 221 -0.33 -17.84 -6.53
CA ASP A 221 1.10 -17.62 -6.28
C ASP A 221 1.42 -17.81 -4.80
N ASP A 222 1.17 -19.04 -4.33
CA ASP A 222 1.33 -19.39 -2.92
C ASP A 222 2.79 -19.26 -2.45
N ALA A 223 3.75 -19.54 -3.34
CA ALA A 223 5.17 -19.46 -3.01
C ALA A 223 5.60 -18.03 -2.67
N LEU A 224 5.18 -17.03 -3.44
CA LEU A 224 5.47 -15.63 -3.15
C LEU A 224 4.70 -15.17 -1.90
N ARG A 225 3.45 -15.58 -1.75
CA ARG A 225 2.64 -15.27 -0.57
C ARG A 225 3.29 -15.76 0.72
N GLU A 226 3.72 -17.03 0.75
CA GLU A 226 4.39 -17.62 1.90
C GLU A 226 5.72 -16.92 2.19
N SER A 227 6.49 -16.55 1.17
CA SER A 227 7.74 -15.81 1.33
C SER A 227 7.51 -14.42 1.95
N LEU A 228 6.51 -13.67 1.46
CA LEU A 228 6.16 -12.36 2.00
C LEU A 228 5.62 -12.49 3.44
N ASN A 229 4.76 -13.47 3.72
CA ASN A 229 4.28 -13.73 5.08
C ASN A 229 5.43 -14.06 6.04
N ALA A 230 6.39 -14.87 5.61
CA ALA A 230 7.58 -15.15 6.42
C ALA A 230 8.40 -13.88 6.70
N GLY A 231 8.55 -13.01 5.70
CA GLY A 231 9.23 -11.71 5.86
C GLY A 231 8.48 -10.79 6.83
N ILE A 232 7.15 -10.65 6.66
CA ILE A 232 6.29 -9.85 7.56
C ILE A 232 6.38 -10.37 8.99
N ALA A 233 6.21 -11.68 9.19
CA ALA A 233 6.31 -12.28 10.51
C ALA A 233 7.68 -12.06 11.15
N ALA A 234 8.77 -12.13 10.38
CA ALA A 234 10.12 -11.92 10.88
C ALA A 234 10.32 -10.49 11.38
N ILE A 235 9.94 -9.47 10.60
CA ILE A 235 10.13 -8.05 11.01
C ILE A 235 9.20 -7.64 12.15
N LEU A 236 8.05 -8.29 12.31
CA LEU A 236 7.18 -8.12 13.47
C LEU A 236 7.80 -8.74 14.72
N ALA A 237 8.35 -9.96 14.62
CA ALA A 237 8.90 -10.70 15.74
C ALA A 237 10.21 -10.12 16.28
N ASP A 238 11.08 -9.58 15.41
CA ASP A 238 12.37 -9.02 15.78
C ASP A 238 12.34 -7.54 16.17
N GLY A 239 11.17 -6.89 16.05
CA GLY A 239 10.95 -5.49 16.38
C GLY A 239 11.34 -4.50 15.27
N THR A 240 11.77 -4.95 14.09
CA THR A 240 12.12 -4.08 12.95
C THR A 240 10.93 -3.24 12.52
N HIS A 241 9.73 -3.86 12.40
CA HIS A 241 8.49 -3.14 12.09
C HIS A 241 8.21 -2.01 13.10
N ALA A 242 8.32 -2.30 14.39
CA ALA A 242 8.11 -1.30 15.46
C ALA A 242 9.16 -0.17 15.40
N ALA A 243 10.43 -0.51 15.11
CA ALA A 243 11.50 0.47 14.97
C ALA A 243 11.31 1.39 13.75
N ILE A 244 10.83 0.85 12.61
CA ILE A 244 10.44 1.65 11.45
C ILE A 244 9.27 2.55 11.83
N THR A 245 8.22 1.98 12.41
CA THR A 245 6.99 2.70 12.78
C THR A 245 7.26 3.88 13.72
N ALA A 246 8.14 3.71 14.70
CA ALA A 246 8.47 4.77 15.66
C ALA A 246 9.18 5.99 15.06
N ARG A 247 9.71 5.88 13.82
CA ARG A 247 10.30 7.03 13.12
C ARG A 247 9.26 7.93 12.46
N TYR A 248 8.10 7.37 12.16
CA TYR A 248 7.03 8.05 11.43
C TYR A 248 5.82 8.38 12.31
N PHE A 249 5.51 7.52 13.29
CA PHE A 249 4.27 7.57 14.05
C PHE A 249 4.54 7.50 15.57
N THR A 250 3.73 8.21 16.32
CA THR A 250 3.80 8.21 17.79
C THR A 250 3.09 7.00 18.42
N THR A 251 2.30 6.27 17.63
CA THR A 251 1.54 5.08 18.07
C THR A 251 1.75 3.93 17.09
N SER A 252 1.60 2.70 17.59
CA SER A 252 1.59 1.52 16.72
C SER A 252 0.38 1.58 15.78
N ILE A 253 0.60 1.24 14.52
CA ILE A 253 -0.47 1.04 13.51
C ILE A 253 -0.66 -0.44 13.18
N TYR A 254 0.03 -1.32 13.91
CA TYR A 254 -0.19 -2.77 13.86
C TYR A 254 -1.08 -3.17 15.04
N SER A 255 -2.18 -3.85 14.74
CA SER A 255 -3.06 -4.55 15.70
C SER A 255 -3.18 -6.01 15.27
N GLU A 256 -2.89 -6.92 16.20
CA GLU A 256 -3.18 -8.35 16.03
C GLU A 256 -4.67 -8.62 15.82
#